data_5cf3761a161f50a4f30d867b77ee9aa0
#
_entry.id   5cf3761a161f50a4f30d867b77ee9aa0
#
_cell.length_a   1.000
_cell.length_b   1.000
_cell.length_c   1.000
_cell.angle_alpha   90.00
_cell.angle_beta   90.00
_cell.angle_gamma   90.00
#
_symmetry.space_group_name_H-M   'P 1'
#
loop_
_entity.id
_entity.type
_entity.pdbx_description
1 polymer ?
#
loop_
_entity_poly.entity_id
_entity_poly.type
_entity_poly.pdbx_seq_one_letter_code
_entity_poly.pdbx_strand_id
1 'polypeptide(L)'
;MLDAYRREEMNTWRDYIDSARFEISDLRFQILLYEYGYCGYIVAEAKKEGKEALMPEAKARVQHFKSHVTRLASQLPVGHYEMYMSAVYVYELRLHESIHPMKSMSLAKEATKLAPQDPLVLSYYGTCLFYAPKPFGSKEEALKWFEKAEKYFEGDEWRYCWVREANQMYIGQCKEKLKYL
;
A
#
# COMPACT_ATOMS: atom_id res chain seq x y z
N MET A 1 -2.42 8.68 -14.37
CA MET A 1 -2.06 7.62 -13.37
C MET A 1 -3.28 6.85 -12.88
N LEU A 2 -4.37 7.49 -12.42
CA LEU A 2 -5.59 6.81 -12.01
C LEU A 2 -6.24 5.99 -13.13
N ASP A 3 -6.30 6.52 -14.35
CA ASP A 3 -6.83 5.77 -15.51
C ASP A 3 -5.97 4.56 -15.86
N ALA A 4 -4.65 4.63 -15.67
CA ALA A 4 -3.77 3.48 -15.83
C ALA A 4 -4.04 2.41 -14.75
N TYR A 5 -4.33 2.83 -13.49
CA TYR A 5 -4.75 1.93 -12.44
C TYR A 5 -6.05 1.19 -12.80
N ARG A 6 -7.07 1.94 -13.26
CA ARG A 6 -8.38 1.38 -13.68
C ARG A 6 -8.28 0.38 -14.84
N ARG A 7 -7.30 0.58 -15.73
CA ARG A 7 -7.05 -0.28 -16.89
C ARG A 7 -5.98 -1.34 -16.66
N GLU A 8 -5.46 -1.44 -15.43
CA GLU A 8 -4.37 -2.34 -15.06
C GLU A 8 -3.07 -2.12 -15.88
N GLU A 9 -2.89 -0.90 -16.42
CA GLU A 9 -1.72 -0.51 -17.22
C GLU A 9 -0.54 -0.12 -16.29
N MET A 10 -0.07 -1.05 -15.47
CA MET A 10 0.93 -0.77 -14.44
C MET A 10 2.33 -0.44 -14.99
N ASN A 11 2.61 -0.76 -16.25
CA ASN A 11 3.82 -0.29 -16.92
C ASN A 11 3.89 1.24 -17.00
N THR A 12 2.75 1.94 -17.14
CA THR A 12 2.68 3.41 -17.09
C THR A 12 3.16 3.96 -15.74
N TRP A 13 2.88 3.25 -14.64
CA TRP A 13 3.38 3.63 -13.32
C TRP A 13 4.87 3.43 -13.21
N ARG A 14 5.39 2.29 -13.69
CA ARG A 14 6.83 2.03 -13.75
C ARG A 14 7.56 3.13 -14.51
N ASP A 15 7.09 3.43 -15.72
CA ASP A 15 7.73 4.42 -16.59
C ASP A 15 7.69 5.84 -15.96
N TYR A 16 6.61 6.19 -15.26
CA TYR A 16 6.53 7.43 -14.49
C TYR A 16 7.53 7.46 -13.34
N ILE A 17 7.58 6.40 -12.51
CA ILE A 17 8.52 6.29 -11.39
C ILE A 17 9.97 6.40 -11.89
N ASP A 18 10.31 5.71 -12.98
CA ASP A 18 11.66 5.69 -13.55
C ASP A 18 12.08 7.02 -14.19
N SER A 19 11.12 7.78 -14.71
CA SER A 19 11.37 9.11 -15.31
C SER A 19 11.30 10.24 -14.28
N ALA A 20 10.69 10.01 -13.13
CA ALA A 20 10.48 11.05 -12.13
C ALA A 20 11.78 11.45 -11.44
N ARG A 21 12.01 12.76 -11.35
CA ARG A 21 13.14 13.32 -10.59
C ARG A 21 12.75 13.41 -9.12
N PHE A 22 13.19 12.44 -8.35
CA PHE A 22 12.93 12.37 -6.91
C PHE A 22 13.54 13.57 -6.12
N GLU A 23 14.43 14.33 -6.72
CA GLU A 23 14.99 15.56 -6.16
C GLU A 23 13.99 16.71 -6.10
N ILE A 24 12.90 16.67 -6.91
CA ILE A 24 11.86 17.71 -6.90
C ILE A 24 10.97 17.50 -5.66
N SER A 25 11.06 18.40 -4.69
CA SER A 25 10.43 18.26 -3.36
C SER A 25 8.92 17.99 -3.42
N ASP A 26 8.21 18.67 -4.29
CA ASP A 26 6.75 18.62 -4.37
C ASP A 26 6.18 17.30 -4.91
N LEU A 27 7.02 16.53 -5.62
CA LEU A 27 6.62 15.25 -6.21
C LEU A 27 7.01 14.02 -5.37
N ARG A 28 7.87 14.18 -4.36
CA ARG A 28 8.43 13.03 -3.61
C ARG A 28 7.37 12.14 -2.98
N PHE A 29 6.38 12.75 -2.34
CA PHE A 29 5.31 12.00 -1.67
C PHE A 29 4.39 11.31 -2.68
N GLN A 30 4.16 11.96 -3.82
CA GLN A 30 3.39 11.36 -4.90
C GLN A 30 4.14 10.17 -5.52
N ILE A 31 5.45 10.31 -5.76
CA ILE A 31 6.30 9.21 -6.25
C ILE A 31 6.27 8.04 -5.29
N LEU A 32 6.45 8.28 -3.97
CA LEU A 32 6.36 7.22 -2.96
C LEU A 32 5.01 6.49 -2.98
N LEU A 33 3.92 7.22 -3.18
CA LEU A 33 2.59 6.61 -3.25
C LEU A 33 2.44 5.70 -4.48
N TYR A 34 3.06 6.07 -5.61
CA TYR A 34 3.09 5.21 -6.80
C TYR A 34 4.07 4.03 -6.64
N GLU A 35 5.24 4.25 -6.04
CA GLU A 35 6.17 3.16 -5.70
C GLU A 35 5.51 2.13 -4.79
N TYR A 36 4.80 2.57 -3.75
CA TYR A 36 4.02 1.70 -2.88
C TYR A 36 3.04 0.82 -3.68
N GLY A 37 2.22 1.43 -4.53
CA GLY A 37 1.25 0.70 -5.34
C GLY A 37 1.92 -0.24 -6.36
N TYR A 38 2.97 0.23 -7.05
CA TYR A 38 3.69 -0.58 -8.02
C TYR A 38 4.42 -1.76 -7.38
N CYS A 39 5.04 -1.58 -6.21
CA CYS A 39 5.63 -2.68 -5.45
C CYS A 39 4.59 -3.75 -5.11
N GLY A 40 3.40 -3.34 -4.67
CA GLY A 40 2.30 -4.28 -4.41
C GLY A 40 1.91 -5.09 -5.64
N TYR A 41 1.80 -4.44 -6.78
CA TYR A 41 1.51 -5.08 -8.06
C TYR A 41 2.62 -6.05 -8.50
N ILE A 42 3.86 -5.59 -8.63
CA ILE A 42 4.96 -6.42 -9.17
C ILE A 42 5.27 -7.62 -8.28
N VAL A 43 5.16 -7.47 -6.95
CA VAL A 43 5.28 -8.58 -6.00
C VAL A 43 4.15 -9.60 -6.19
N ALA A 44 2.92 -9.13 -6.44
CA ALA A 44 1.80 -10.04 -6.71
C ALA A 44 1.98 -10.77 -8.06
N GLU A 45 2.43 -10.06 -9.11
CA GLU A 45 2.68 -10.67 -10.42
C GLU A 45 3.80 -11.72 -10.36
N ALA A 46 4.93 -11.39 -9.71
CA ALA A 46 6.07 -12.29 -9.58
C ALA A 46 5.76 -13.61 -8.82
N LYS A 47 4.62 -13.65 -8.10
CA LYS A 47 4.14 -14.86 -7.38
C LYS A 47 3.13 -15.68 -8.19
N LYS A 48 2.73 -15.23 -9.37
CA LYS A 48 1.86 -16.02 -10.25
C LYS A 48 2.68 -17.10 -10.96
N GLU A 49 2.06 -18.23 -11.21
CA GLU A 49 2.66 -19.31 -11.99
C GLU A 49 3.11 -18.82 -13.37
N GLY A 50 4.33 -19.18 -13.77
CA GLY A 50 4.94 -18.78 -15.04
C GLY A 50 5.42 -17.31 -15.09
N LYS A 51 5.44 -16.60 -13.96
CA LYS A 51 5.92 -15.20 -13.87
C LYS A 51 7.19 -15.05 -13.01
N GLU A 52 7.88 -16.14 -12.71
CA GLU A 52 9.06 -16.17 -11.84
C GLU A 52 10.20 -15.27 -12.37
N ALA A 53 10.25 -15.03 -13.67
CA ALA A 53 11.19 -14.09 -14.29
C ALA A 53 11.07 -12.64 -13.78
N LEU A 54 9.91 -12.26 -13.18
CA LEU A 54 9.71 -10.94 -12.57
C LEU A 54 10.30 -10.83 -11.16
N MET A 55 10.73 -11.93 -10.53
CA MET A 55 11.22 -11.93 -9.16
C MET A 55 12.41 -10.98 -8.93
N PRO A 56 13.44 -10.92 -9.80
CA PRO A 56 14.55 -9.98 -9.63
C PRO A 56 14.07 -8.52 -9.68
N GLU A 57 13.16 -8.17 -10.59
CA GLU A 57 12.58 -6.83 -10.67
C GLU A 57 11.79 -6.49 -9.42
N ALA A 58 10.92 -7.39 -8.95
CA ALA A 58 10.13 -7.18 -7.74
C ALA A 58 11.03 -6.91 -6.53
N LYS A 59 12.11 -7.66 -6.36
CA LYS A 59 13.10 -7.44 -5.28
C LYS A 59 13.78 -6.08 -5.41
N ALA A 60 14.25 -5.73 -6.59
CA ALA A 60 14.90 -4.44 -6.83
C ALA A 60 13.96 -3.27 -6.53
N ARG A 61 12.69 -3.33 -6.95
CA ARG A 61 11.68 -2.30 -6.69
C ARG A 61 11.39 -2.13 -5.20
N VAL A 62 11.25 -3.22 -4.46
CA VAL A 62 11.03 -3.16 -3.01
C VAL A 62 12.23 -2.53 -2.29
N GLN A 63 13.46 -2.87 -2.67
CA GLN A 63 14.67 -2.26 -2.08
C GLN A 63 14.79 -0.78 -2.43
N HIS A 64 14.43 -0.38 -3.64
CA HIS A 64 14.42 1.02 -4.07
C HIS A 64 13.40 1.83 -3.25
N PHE A 65 12.17 1.35 -3.14
CA PHE A 65 11.11 1.94 -2.32
C PHE A 65 11.55 2.07 -0.86
N LYS A 66 12.11 1.01 -0.26
CA LYS A 66 12.65 1.03 1.11
C LYS A 66 13.71 2.13 1.31
N SER A 67 14.62 2.26 0.34
CA SER A 67 15.65 3.32 0.36
C SER A 67 15.04 4.72 0.35
N HIS A 68 14.03 4.96 -0.48
CA HIS A 68 13.33 6.24 -0.54
C HIS A 68 12.57 6.56 0.75
N VAL A 69 11.82 5.60 1.29
CA VAL A 69 11.12 5.75 2.57
C VAL A 69 12.10 6.10 3.69
N THR A 70 13.22 5.38 3.78
CA THR A 70 14.24 5.61 4.81
C THR A 70 14.89 6.98 4.66
N ARG A 71 15.22 7.40 3.43
CA ARG A 71 15.82 8.70 3.13
C ARG A 71 14.91 9.86 3.49
N LEU A 72 13.60 9.70 3.33
CA LEU A 72 12.59 10.73 3.61
C LEU A 72 11.97 10.63 5.01
N ALA A 73 12.41 9.74 5.87
CA ALA A 73 11.77 9.43 7.14
C ALA A 73 11.37 10.66 7.97
N SER A 74 12.26 11.66 8.08
CA SER A 74 12.02 12.91 8.84
C SER A 74 11.16 13.94 8.11
N GLN A 75 10.82 13.72 6.83
CA GLN A 75 10.05 14.64 5.99
C GLN A 75 8.64 14.10 5.71
N LEU A 76 8.41 12.81 5.97
CA LEU A 76 7.11 12.19 5.75
C LEU A 76 6.05 12.75 6.70
N PRO A 77 4.78 12.84 6.29
CA PRO A 77 3.69 13.11 7.20
C PRO A 77 3.68 12.09 8.35
N VAL A 78 3.14 12.51 9.49
CA VAL A 78 3.07 11.68 10.70
C VAL A 78 2.36 10.36 10.39
N GLY A 79 2.96 9.23 10.80
CA GLY A 79 2.42 7.88 10.57
C GLY A 79 2.73 7.27 9.20
N HIS A 80 3.18 8.07 8.22
CA HIS A 80 3.48 7.55 6.87
C HIS A 80 4.75 6.71 6.84
N TYR A 81 5.76 7.05 7.65
CA TYR A 81 6.97 6.23 7.74
C TYR A 81 6.63 4.80 8.21
N GLU A 82 5.87 4.67 9.29
CA GLU A 82 5.43 3.39 9.84
C GLU A 82 4.57 2.63 8.83
N MET A 83 3.65 3.32 8.15
CA MET A 83 2.81 2.73 7.11
C MET A 83 3.64 2.16 5.95
N TYR A 84 4.55 2.96 5.37
CA TYR A 84 5.37 2.51 4.25
C TYR A 84 6.38 1.43 4.64
N MET A 85 6.99 1.54 5.82
CA MET A 85 7.89 0.48 6.33
C MET A 85 7.14 -0.80 6.63
N SER A 86 5.90 -0.73 7.11
CA SER A 86 5.04 -1.90 7.23
C SER A 86 4.82 -2.57 5.87
N ALA A 87 4.53 -1.79 4.81
CA ALA A 87 4.36 -2.30 3.46
C ALA A 87 5.65 -2.96 2.92
N VAL A 88 6.80 -2.35 3.14
CA VAL A 88 8.11 -2.94 2.80
C VAL A 88 8.25 -4.33 3.43
N TYR A 89 7.98 -4.47 4.74
CA TYR A 89 8.06 -5.77 5.41
C TYR A 89 7.07 -6.80 4.87
N VAL A 90 5.86 -6.39 4.47
CA VAL A 90 4.89 -7.29 3.79
C VAL A 90 5.46 -7.76 2.45
N TYR A 91 6.05 -6.86 1.66
CA TYR A 91 6.61 -7.21 0.35
C TYR A 91 7.84 -8.12 0.50
N GLU A 92 8.77 -7.79 1.41
CA GLU A 92 9.92 -8.64 1.73
C GLU A 92 9.48 -10.04 2.21
N LEU A 93 8.46 -10.13 3.05
CA LEU A 93 7.90 -11.41 3.49
C LEU A 93 7.36 -12.23 2.31
N ARG A 94 6.62 -11.59 1.40
CA ARG A 94 6.08 -12.25 0.21
C ARG A 94 7.17 -12.70 -0.77
N LEU A 95 8.29 -11.99 -0.81
CA LEU A 95 9.47 -12.33 -1.62
C LEU A 95 10.41 -13.32 -0.92
N HIS A 96 10.06 -13.79 0.29
CA HIS A 96 10.90 -14.64 1.15
C HIS A 96 12.23 -13.99 1.57
N GLU A 97 12.27 -12.66 1.68
CA GLU A 97 13.44 -11.88 2.13
C GLU A 97 13.34 -11.45 3.59
N SER A 98 12.20 -11.64 4.23
CA SER A 98 11.96 -11.36 5.65
C SER A 98 11.18 -12.48 6.29
N ILE A 99 11.43 -12.68 7.61
CA ILE A 99 10.71 -13.67 8.44
C ILE A 99 9.94 -13.01 9.59
N HIS A 100 9.71 -11.69 9.52
CA HIS A 100 9.15 -10.91 10.63
C HIS A 100 7.70 -10.40 10.34
N PRO A 101 6.68 -11.28 10.21
CA PRO A 101 5.31 -10.86 9.90
C PRO A 101 4.71 -9.97 10.99
N MET A 102 5.05 -10.20 12.27
CA MET A 102 4.55 -9.42 13.39
C MET A 102 5.03 -7.97 13.38
N LYS A 103 6.22 -7.71 12.83
CA LYS A 103 6.78 -6.36 12.71
C LYS A 103 5.97 -5.49 11.76
N SER A 104 5.54 -6.05 10.64
CA SER A 104 4.66 -5.35 9.69
C SER A 104 3.34 -4.93 10.36
N MET A 105 2.64 -5.86 11.01
CA MET A 105 1.37 -5.58 11.66
C MET A 105 1.52 -4.57 12.82
N SER A 106 2.61 -4.66 13.59
CA SER A 106 2.92 -3.70 14.66
C SER A 106 3.09 -2.29 14.12
N LEU A 107 3.86 -2.11 13.04
CA LEU A 107 4.07 -0.81 12.41
C LEU A 107 2.76 -0.26 11.80
N ALA A 108 1.97 -1.09 11.13
CA ALA A 108 0.68 -0.67 10.59
C ALA A 108 -0.27 -0.16 11.69
N LYS A 109 -0.29 -0.86 12.83
CA LYS A 109 -1.07 -0.44 14.01
C LYS A 109 -0.52 0.84 14.64
N GLU A 110 0.79 1.00 14.72
CA GLU A 110 1.42 2.22 15.22
C GLU A 110 1.09 3.42 14.34
N ALA A 111 1.15 3.27 13.02
CA ALA A 111 0.74 4.30 12.07
C ALA A 111 -0.68 4.84 12.37
N THR A 112 -1.64 3.95 12.66
CA THR A 112 -3.03 4.38 12.98
C THR A 112 -3.16 5.14 14.29
N LYS A 113 -2.25 4.95 15.25
CA LYS A 113 -2.22 5.74 16.49
C LYS A 113 -1.62 7.12 16.26
N LEU A 114 -0.56 7.18 15.43
CA LEU A 114 0.12 8.42 15.10
C LEU A 114 -0.74 9.32 14.20
N ALA A 115 -1.46 8.74 13.24
CA ALA A 115 -2.28 9.45 12.26
C ALA A 115 -3.72 8.89 12.21
N PRO A 116 -4.54 9.07 13.28
CA PRO A 116 -5.84 8.42 13.43
C PRO A 116 -6.94 8.94 12.48
N GLN A 117 -6.65 9.98 11.71
CA GLN A 117 -7.55 10.60 10.72
C GLN A 117 -6.97 10.61 9.30
N ASP A 118 -5.77 10.08 9.10
CA ASP A 118 -5.18 10.01 7.77
C ASP A 118 -5.78 8.86 6.96
N PRO A 119 -6.45 9.14 5.83
CA PRO A 119 -7.16 8.12 5.08
C PRO A 119 -6.24 7.08 4.44
N LEU A 120 -5.00 7.45 4.06
CA LEU A 120 -4.03 6.50 3.50
C LEU A 120 -3.61 5.47 4.57
N VAL A 121 -3.29 5.95 5.77
CA VAL A 121 -2.88 5.12 6.90
C VAL A 121 -4.01 4.18 7.32
N LEU A 122 -5.23 4.70 7.42
CA LEU A 122 -6.40 3.91 7.81
C LEU A 122 -6.76 2.84 6.77
N SER A 123 -6.76 3.21 5.48
CA SER A 123 -7.00 2.29 4.37
C SER A 123 -5.93 1.20 4.30
N TYR A 124 -4.65 1.57 4.50
CA TYR A 124 -3.56 0.61 4.55
C TYR A 124 -3.73 -0.40 5.68
N TYR A 125 -4.09 0.05 6.89
CA TYR A 125 -4.32 -0.87 8.01
C TYR A 125 -5.50 -1.80 7.75
N GLY A 126 -6.57 -1.30 7.15
CA GLY A 126 -7.68 -2.12 6.64
C GLY A 126 -7.19 -3.22 5.69
N THR A 127 -6.28 -2.88 4.76
CA THR A 127 -5.66 -3.83 3.82
C THR A 127 -4.85 -4.90 4.57
N CYS A 128 -4.07 -4.52 5.58
CA CYS A 128 -3.35 -5.48 6.41
C CYS A 128 -4.30 -6.49 7.07
N LEU A 129 -5.38 -6.03 7.68
CA LEU A 129 -6.39 -6.89 8.31
C LEU A 129 -7.15 -7.76 7.30
N PHE A 130 -7.38 -7.23 6.09
CA PHE A 130 -8.07 -7.96 5.02
C PHE A 130 -7.28 -9.18 4.54
N TYR A 131 -5.96 -9.09 4.46
CA TYR A 131 -5.09 -10.18 3.99
C TYR A 131 -4.46 -11.00 5.09
N ALA A 132 -4.45 -10.53 6.34
CA ALA A 132 -3.87 -11.28 7.44
C ALA A 132 -4.67 -12.58 7.72
N PRO A 133 -3.99 -13.70 7.99
CA PRO A 133 -4.67 -14.93 8.40
C PRO A 133 -5.29 -14.78 9.80
N LYS A 134 -6.33 -15.57 10.09
CA LYS A 134 -6.86 -15.68 11.47
C LYS A 134 -5.76 -16.20 12.40
N PRO A 135 -5.68 -15.71 13.66
CA PRO A 135 -6.56 -14.74 14.32
C PRO A 135 -6.18 -13.27 14.10
N PHE A 136 -5.17 -12.96 13.31
CA PHE A 136 -4.57 -11.62 13.18
C PHE A 136 -5.37 -10.65 12.30
N GLY A 137 -6.27 -11.16 11.48
CA GLY A 137 -7.13 -10.35 10.61
C GLY A 137 -8.54 -10.91 10.49
N SER A 138 -9.48 -10.02 10.17
CA SER A 138 -10.84 -10.37 9.82
C SER A 138 -11.41 -9.40 8.80
N LYS A 139 -12.37 -9.85 8.01
CA LYS A 139 -13.06 -9.01 7.01
C LYS A 139 -13.96 -7.97 7.69
N GLU A 140 -14.53 -8.32 8.83
CA GLU A 140 -15.37 -7.43 9.65
C GLU A 140 -14.54 -6.27 10.20
N GLU A 141 -13.37 -6.55 10.77
CA GLU A 141 -12.45 -5.53 11.26
C GLU A 141 -11.92 -4.67 10.12
N ALA A 142 -11.48 -5.28 9.02
CA ALA A 142 -11.00 -4.59 7.84
C ALA A 142 -12.05 -3.61 7.30
N LEU A 143 -13.32 -4.04 7.21
CA LEU A 143 -14.44 -3.20 6.77
C LEU A 143 -14.57 -1.94 7.62
N LYS A 144 -14.50 -2.05 8.94
CA LYS A 144 -14.56 -0.89 9.86
C LYS A 144 -13.48 0.15 9.56
N TRP A 145 -12.25 -0.32 9.27
CA TRP A 145 -11.13 0.56 8.96
C TRP A 145 -11.26 1.20 7.58
N PHE A 146 -11.71 0.47 6.57
CA PHE A 146 -12.00 1.03 5.25
C PHE A 146 -13.12 2.07 5.30
N GLU A 147 -14.22 1.79 6.02
CA GLU A 147 -15.32 2.74 6.19
C GLU A 147 -14.89 3.97 7.02
N LYS A 148 -13.97 3.80 7.98
CA LYS A 148 -13.37 4.92 8.69
C LYS A 148 -12.51 5.76 7.77
N ALA A 149 -11.67 5.15 6.93
CA ALA A 149 -10.84 5.85 5.95
C ALA A 149 -11.70 6.66 4.96
N GLU A 150 -12.80 6.08 4.47
CA GLU A 150 -13.68 6.73 3.50
C GLU A 150 -14.22 8.06 4.00
N LYS A 151 -14.46 8.21 5.31
CA LYS A 151 -14.91 9.47 5.93
C LYS A 151 -13.88 10.60 5.84
N TYR A 152 -12.60 10.26 5.69
CA TYR A 152 -11.49 11.22 5.61
C TYR A 152 -10.96 11.40 4.19
N PHE A 153 -11.43 10.61 3.21
CA PHE A 153 -11.20 10.84 1.79
C PHE A 153 -12.12 11.97 1.25
N GLU A 154 -12.29 13.01 2.04
CA GLU A 154 -13.02 14.22 1.65
C GLU A 154 -12.05 15.26 1.10
N GLY A 155 -12.47 16.00 0.08
CA GLY A 155 -11.64 17.02 -0.57
C GLY A 155 -11.20 16.65 -1.98
N ASP A 156 -10.86 17.70 -2.75
CA ASP A 156 -10.49 17.54 -4.16
C ASP A 156 -9.15 16.82 -4.34
N GLU A 157 -8.25 16.89 -3.36
CA GLU A 157 -6.96 16.19 -3.37
C GLU A 157 -7.09 14.67 -3.47
N TRP A 158 -8.18 14.10 -2.96
CA TRP A 158 -8.45 12.65 -2.99
C TRP A 158 -9.25 12.19 -4.20
N ARG A 159 -9.81 13.13 -4.98
CA ARG A 159 -10.73 12.86 -6.09
C ARG A 159 -10.12 11.92 -7.13
N TYR A 160 -8.82 12.03 -7.37
CA TYR A 160 -8.08 11.23 -8.35
C TYR A 160 -7.03 10.33 -7.71
N CYS A 161 -7.19 10.00 -6.43
CA CYS A 161 -6.29 9.14 -5.71
C CYS A 161 -6.68 7.66 -5.91
N TRP A 162 -5.77 6.87 -6.45
CA TRP A 162 -6.01 5.43 -6.66
C TRP A 162 -6.24 4.67 -5.34
N VAL A 163 -5.67 5.13 -4.20
CA VAL A 163 -5.89 4.49 -2.89
C VAL A 163 -7.34 4.61 -2.46
N ARG A 164 -8.00 5.73 -2.76
CA ARG A 164 -9.44 5.88 -2.50
C ARG A 164 -10.27 4.87 -3.29
N GLU A 165 -9.96 4.67 -4.57
CA GLU A 165 -10.64 3.66 -5.38
C GLU A 165 -10.40 2.24 -4.85
N ALA A 166 -9.16 1.92 -4.50
CA ALA A 166 -8.84 0.65 -3.86
C ALA A 166 -9.62 0.46 -2.54
N ASN A 167 -9.72 1.52 -1.71
CA ASN A 167 -10.49 1.50 -0.48
C ASN A 167 -11.97 1.16 -0.73
N GLN A 168 -12.60 1.80 -1.72
CA GLN A 168 -14.00 1.54 -2.10
C GLN A 168 -14.18 0.12 -2.63
N MET A 169 -13.25 -0.38 -3.44
CA MET A 169 -13.24 -1.78 -3.90
C MET A 169 -13.19 -2.76 -2.72
N TYR A 170 -12.31 -2.53 -1.74
CA TYR A 170 -12.21 -3.39 -0.56
C TYR A 170 -13.46 -3.35 0.32
N ILE A 171 -14.12 -2.18 0.48
CA ILE A 171 -15.43 -2.08 1.14
C ILE A 171 -16.43 -3.01 0.46
N GLY A 172 -16.52 -2.95 -0.87
CA GLY A 172 -17.38 -3.84 -1.66
C GLY A 172 -17.07 -5.32 -1.42
N GLN A 173 -15.81 -5.71 -1.51
CA GLN A 173 -15.36 -7.09 -1.30
C GLN A 173 -15.62 -7.60 0.14
N CYS A 174 -15.45 -6.76 1.16
CA CYS A 174 -15.78 -7.12 2.53
C CYS A 174 -17.28 -7.39 2.67
N LYS A 175 -18.12 -6.47 2.20
CA LYS A 175 -19.59 -6.58 2.27
C LYS A 175 -20.11 -7.82 1.54
N GLU A 176 -19.54 -8.13 0.38
CA GLU A 176 -19.90 -9.34 -0.37
C GLU A 176 -19.58 -10.61 0.42
N LYS A 177 -18.36 -10.72 0.95
CA LYS A 177 -17.92 -11.90 1.72
C LYS A 177 -18.71 -12.08 3.01
N LEU A 178 -19.14 -11.00 3.66
CA LEU A 178 -19.93 -11.05 4.89
C LEU A 178 -21.40 -11.44 4.68
N LYS A 179 -21.91 -11.36 3.44
CA LYS A 179 -23.27 -11.85 3.14
C LYS A 179 -23.42 -13.37 3.17
N TYR A 180 -22.31 -14.09 3.09
CA TYR A 180 -22.27 -15.56 3.01
C TYR A 180 -21.75 -16.24 4.29
N LEU A 181 -21.59 -15.46 5.37
CA LEU A 181 -21.24 -15.93 6.71
C LEU A 181 -22.45 -15.92 7.62
#